data_5fd29e333b61f0d51d0343b59bd166cb
#
_entry.id   5fd29e333b61f0d51d0343b59bd166cb
#
_cell.length_a   1.000
_cell.length_b   1.000
_cell.length_c   1.000
_cell.angle_alpha   90.00
_cell.angle_beta   90.00
_cell.angle_gamma   90.00
#
_symmetry.space_group_name_H-M   'P 1'
#
loop_
_entity.id
_entity.type
_entity.pdbx_description
1 polymer ?
#
loop_
_entity_poly.entity_id
_entity_poly.type
_entity_poly.pdbx_seq_one_letter_code
_entity_poly.pdbx_strand_id
1 'polypeptide(L)'
;ELVAGIDEVGRGPLAGPVVAAAVILPKNCKIPGVNDSKKLSAQKREELCEIIKEQAVAWAVGVVSNERIDEINILQATYEAMREALSKLEVQPDFILADAVTIPKVSTPQKGIIKGDAKSISIGAASIVAKVTRDAMMEGMAEIYPHYDFASNKGYGSQKHLAGIAQYGICPIHRRTFVKNFLKEDAAPKETGNRGELLAAREMKKMGYEILAQNYRKPSGEIDIIAQKDGIL
;
A
#
# COMPACT_ATOMS: atom_id res chain seq x y z
N GLU A 1 -0.49 30.72 17.48
CA GLU A 1 0.51 29.89 16.76
C GLU A 1 -0.17 28.59 16.36
N LEU A 2 -0.15 28.27 15.06
CA LEU A 2 -0.73 27.07 14.48
C LEU A 2 0.37 26.01 14.34
N VAL A 3 0.21 24.88 15.02
CA VAL A 3 1.17 23.80 15.00
C VAL A 3 0.57 22.60 14.26
N ALA A 4 1.19 22.20 13.16
CA ALA A 4 0.83 20.97 12.46
C ALA A 4 1.59 19.76 13.02
N GLY A 5 0.87 18.69 13.34
CA GLY A 5 1.45 17.36 13.49
C GLY A 5 1.47 16.64 12.15
N ILE A 6 2.54 15.90 11.87
CA ILE A 6 2.65 15.10 10.64
C ILE A 6 3.21 13.71 10.95
N ASP A 7 2.62 12.69 10.33
CA ASP A 7 3.05 11.30 10.42
C ASP A 7 2.77 10.56 9.09
N GLU A 8 3.46 9.43 8.89
CA GLU A 8 3.28 8.60 7.70
C GLU A 8 2.90 7.16 8.04
N VAL A 9 2.29 6.49 7.07
CA VAL A 9 1.97 5.07 7.11
C VAL A 9 2.27 4.42 5.76
N GLY A 10 2.63 3.13 5.79
CA GLY A 10 2.80 2.38 4.57
C GLY A 10 4.23 2.39 4.01
N ARG A 11 5.26 2.59 4.84
CA ARG A 11 6.67 2.47 4.39
C ARG A 11 7.09 1.03 4.13
N GLY A 12 6.69 0.09 4.98
CA GLY A 12 7.12 -1.31 4.93
C GLY A 12 6.33 -2.29 4.05
N PRO A 13 5.07 -2.03 3.64
CA PRO A 13 4.32 -2.94 2.79
C PRO A 13 4.97 -3.22 1.44
N LEU A 14 4.70 -4.43 0.89
CA LEU A 14 5.12 -4.87 -0.44
C LEU A 14 4.24 -4.29 -1.56
N ALA A 15 3.05 -3.77 -1.20
CA ALA A 15 2.08 -3.23 -2.15
C ALA A 15 1.39 -1.97 -1.61
N GLY A 16 0.89 -1.16 -2.54
CA GLY A 16 0.13 0.05 -2.27
C GLY A 16 0.97 1.30 -1.97
N PRO A 17 0.32 2.45 -1.77
CA PRO A 17 0.97 3.74 -1.61
C PRO A 17 1.62 3.90 -0.23
N VAL A 18 2.49 4.91 -0.10
CA VAL A 18 2.81 5.56 1.16
C VAL A 18 1.87 6.76 1.33
N VAL A 19 1.36 6.94 2.53
CA VAL A 19 0.40 7.99 2.86
C VAL A 19 0.93 8.77 4.06
N ALA A 20 0.90 10.10 3.98
CA ALA A 20 1.17 10.98 5.10
C ALA A 20 -0.05 11.86 5.39
N ALA A 21 -0.26 12.23 6.64
CA ALA A 21 -1.28 13.22 6.99
C ALA A 21 -0.65 14.35 7.79
N ALA A 22 -1.18 15.54 7.60
CA ALA A 22 -0.89 16.73 8.39
C ALA A 22 -2.17 17.20 9.08
N VAL A 23 -2.10 17.48 10.38
CA VAL A 23 -3.26 17.88 11.20
C VAL A 23 -2.89 19.06 12.09
N ILE A 24 -3.67 20.13 12.01
CA ILE A 24 -3.60 21.28 12.92
C ILE A 24 -4.80 21.22 13.86
N LEU A 25 -4.53 20.98 15.14
CA LEU A 25 -5.58 20.99 16.17
C LEU A 25 -5.69 22.35 16.84
N PRO A 26 -6.88 22.71 17.38
CA PRO A 26 -7.03 23.89 18.21
C PRO A 26 -6.08 23.85 19.43
N LYS A 27 -5.69 25.03 19.90
CA LYS A 27 -4.87 25.14 21.13
C LYS A 27 -5.58 24.47 22.32
N ASN A 28 -4.83 23.68 23.08
CA ASN A 28 -5.34 22.90 24.21
C ASN A 28 -6.42 21.83 23.88
N CYS A 29 -6.53 21.45 22.61
CA CYS A 29 -7.39 20.36 22.17
C CYS A 29 -7.06 19.07 22.92
N LYS A 30 -8.09 18.34 23.35
CA LYS A 30 -7.96 17.04 24.03
C LYS A 30 -8.89 16.05 23.35
N ILE A 31 -8.33 15.06 22.68
CA ILE A 31 -9.08 13.95 22.11
C ILE A 31 -8.58 12.67 22.80
N PRO A 32 -9.38 12.10 23.73
CA PRO A 32 -8.98 10.90 24.47
C PRO A 32 -8.68 9.73 23.50
N GLY A 33 -7.56 9.05 23.74
CA GLY A 33 -7.15 7.87 22.95
C GLY A 33 -6.23 8.14 21.78
N VAL A 34 -6.04 9.39 21.34
CA VAL A 34 -5.18 9.72 20.19
C VAL A 34 -3.73 9.28 20.39
N ASN A 35 -3.16 9.43 21.59
CA ASN A 35 -1.76 9.07 21.87
C ASN A 35 -1.51 7.56 22.03
N ASP A 36 -2.53 6.73 21.83
CA ASP A 36 -2.44 5.26 21.98
C ASP A 36 -2.96 4.53 20.72
N SER A 37 -2.83 5.18 19.57
CA SER A 37 -3.40 4.75 18.28
C SER A 37 -3.02 3.31 17.87
N LYS A 38 -1.83 2.86 18.25
CA LYS A 38 -1.34 1.50 17.95
C LYS A 38 -2.06 0.39 18.74
N LYS A 39 -2.68 0.74 19.87
CA LYS A 39 -3.46 -0.19 20.73
C LYS A 39 -4.96 -0.18 20.41
N LEU A 40 -5.41 0.75 19.58
CA LEU A 40 -6.81 0.87 19.22
C LEU A 40 -7.24 -0.19 18.21
N SER A 41 -8.48 -0.67 18.32
CA SER A 41 -9.13 -1.44 17.26
C SER A 41 -9.31 -0.60 15.99
N ALA A 42 -9.52 -1.24 14.83
CA ALA A 42 -9.79 -0.54 13.57
C ALA A 42 -11.01 0.39 13.71
N GLN A 43 -12.13 -0.13 14.21
CA GLN A 43 -13.36 0.63 14.45
C GLN A 43 -13.10 1.88 15.33
N LYS A 44 -12.34 1.73 16.41
CA LYS A 44 -12.05 2.89 17.29
C LYS A 44 -11.16 3.92 16.65
N ARG A 45 -10.23 3.52 15.75
CA ARG A 45 -9.44 4.46 14.94
C ARG A 45 -10.30 5.22 13.95
N GLU A 46 -11.26 4.55 13.30
CA GLU A 46 -12.20 5.18 12.38
C GLU A 46 -13.06 6.22 13.11
N GLU A 47 -13.64 5.89 14.26
CA GLU A 47 -14.39 6.82 15.09
C GLU A 47 -13.53 8.05 15.49
N LEU A 48 -12.30 7.82 15.92
CA LEU A 48 -11.38 8.91 16.29
C LEU A 48 -10.95 9.74 15.06
N CYS A 49 -10.80 9.12 13.90
CA CYS A 49 -10.48 9.83 12.67
C CYS A 49 -11.55 10.87 12.33
N GLU A 50 -12.82 10.52 12.45
CA GLU A 50 -13.91 11.47 12.19
C GLU A 50 -13.94 12.59 13.25
N ILE A 51 -13.74 12.27 14.52
CA ILE A 51 -13.63 13.28 15.60
C ILE A 51 -12.45 14.23 15.32
N ILE A 52 -11.29 13.71 14.89
CA ILE A 52 -10.11 14.51 14.56
C ILE A 52 -10.43 15.46 13.40
N LYS A 53 -11.04 14.96 12.33
CA LYS A 53 -11.40 15.77 11.15
C LYS A 53 -12.39 16.87 11.48
N GLU A 54 -13.36 16.58 12.36
CA GLU A 54 -14.37 17.54 12.80
C GLU A 54 -13.77 18.63 13.70
N GLN A 55 -12.83 18.28 14.58
CA GLN A 55 -12.24 19.22 15.54
C GLN A 55 -11.00 19.93 15.03
N ALA A 56 -10.38 19.46 13.95
CA ALA A 56 -9.18 20.08 13.42
C ALA A 56 -9.45 21.47 12.84
N VAL A 57 -8.50 22.38 13.03
CA VAL A 57 -8.48 23.66 12.32
C VAL A 57 -8.26 23.46 10.83
N ALA A 58 -7.38 22.51 10.50
CA ALA A 58 -7.14 22.03 9.14
C ALA A 58 -6.52 20.63 9.20
N TRP A 59 -6.81 19.83 8.20
CA TRP A 59 -6.14 18.54 7.98
C TRP A 59 -6.04 18.26 6.49
N ALA A 60 -5.01 17.50 6.11
CA ALA A 60 -4.84 17.07 4.72
C ALA A 60 -4.02 15.78 4.65
N VAL A 61 -4.12 15.11 3.51
CA VAL A 61 -3.42 13.85 3.22
C VAL A 61 -2.63 13.98 1.93
N GLY A 62 -1.40 13.50 1.96
CA GLY A 62 -0.55 13.30 0.78
C GLY A 62 -0.39 11.80 0.50
N VAL A 63 -0.43 11.43 -0.78
CA VAL A 63 -0.41 10.03 -1.23
C VAL A 63 0.59 9.88 -2.36
N VAL A 64 1.58 9.00 -2.17
CA VAL A 64 2.56 8.70 -3.22
C VAL A 64 2.43 7.24 -3.63
N SER A 65 2.28 7.01 -4.93
CA SER A 65 1.99 5.70 -5.51
C SER A 65 3.17 4.71 -5.38
N ASN A 66 2.87 3.44 -5.58
CA ASN A 66 3.89 2.39 -5.63
C ASN A 66 4.89 2.59 -6.78
N GLU A 67 4.44 3.05 -7.95
CA GLU A 67 5.32 3.35 -9.08
C GLU A 67 6.32 4.45 -8.69
N ARG A 68 5.83 5.52 -8.07
CA ARG A 68 6.69 6.61 -7.63
C ARG A 68 7.67 6.19 -6.53
N ILE A 69 7.23 5.28 -5.62
CA ILE A 69 8.14 4.67 -4.63
C ILE A 69 9.28 3.91 -5.32
N ASP A 70 8.97 3.15 -6.38
CA ASP A 70 9.98 2.41 -7.14
C ASP A 70 10.95 3.32 -7.89
N GLU A 71 10.53 4.51 -8.31
CA GLU A 71 11.37 5.50 -8.99
C GLU A 71 12.34 6.22 -8.03
N ILE A 72 11.86 6.70 -6.89
CA ILE A 72 12.60 7.64 -6.03
C ILE A 72 13.01 7.06 -4.68
N ASN A 73 12.71 5.81 -4.40
CA ASN A 73 12.78 5.07 -3.13
C ASN A 73 11.78 5.54 -2.06
N ILE A 74 11.58 4.67 -1.04
CA ILE A 74 10.57 4.90 0.00
C ILE A 74 10.84 6.12 0.88
N LEU A 75 12.09 6.48 1.12
CA LEU A 75 12.41 7.64 1.94
C LEU A 75 12.00 8.94 1.23
N GLN A 76 12.37 9.08 -0.04
CA GLN A 76 12.02 10.26 -0.82
C GLN A 76 10.51 10.33 -1.08
N ALA A 77 9.84 9.19 -1.33
CA ALA A 77 8.40 9.11 -1.46
C ALA A 77 7.66 9.50 -0.16
N THR A 78 8.19 9.11 1.01
CA THR A 78 7.66 9.56 2.31
C THR A 78 7.74 11.08 2.44
N TYR A 79 8.88 11.67 2.12
CA TYR A 79 9.02 13.14 2.16
C TYR A 79 8.13 13.84 1.13
N GLU A 80 7.92 13.23 -0.04
CA GLU A 80 7.00 13.75 -1.06
C GLU A 80 5.56 13.74 -0.55
N ALA A 81 5.09 12.63 0.05
CA ALA A 81 3.78 12.54 0.67
C ALA A 81 3.58 13.55 1.82
N MET A 82 4.60 13.74 2.67
CA MET A 82 4.55 14.74 3.74
C MET A 82 4.43 16.17 3.20
N ARG A 83 5.22 16.52 2.17
CA ARG A 83 5.13 17.84 1.54
C ARG A 83 3.78 18.06 0.86
N GLU A 84 3.25 17.02 0.21
CA GLU A 84 1.93 17.08 -0.40
C GLU A 84 0.84 17.31 0.64
N ALA A 85 0.88 16.59 1.78
CA ALA A 85 -0.05 16.81 2.89
C ALA A 85 0.01 18.26 3.41
N LEU A 86 1.22 18.78 3.63
CA LEU A 86 1.41 20.17 4.08
C LEU A 86 0.89 21.19 3.05
N SER A 87 1.14 20.97 1.77
CA SER A 87 0.71 21.90 0.69
C SER A 87 -0.80 21.94 0.51
N LYS A 88 -1.50 20.88 0.86
CA LYS A 88 -2.95 20.75 0.78
C LYS A 88 -3.70 21.31 2.00
N LEU A 89 -3.00 21.69 3.06
CA LEU A 89 -3.64 22.33 4.22
C LEU A 89 -4.28 23.66 3.80
N GLU A 90 -5.55 23.86 4.14
CA GLU A 90 -6.27 25.10 3.87
C GLU A 90 -5.68 26.28 4.65
N VAL A 91 -5.07 26.01 5.80
CA VAL A 91 -4.38 26.99 6.63
C VAL A 91 -2.94 26.56 6.83
N GLN A 92 -1.99 27.43 6.55
CA GLN A 92 -0.56 27.11 6.70
C GLN A 92 -0.13 27.16 8.17
N PRO A 93 0.68 26.17 8.63
CA PRO A 93 1.15 26.15 9.99
C PRO A 93 2.34 27.12 10.21
N ASP A 94 2.43 27.67 11.42
CA ASP A 94 3.60 28.43 11.88
C ASP A 94 4.75 27.52 12.29
N PHE A 95 4.45 26.27 12.69
CA PHE A 95 5.42 25.28 13.13
C PHE A 95 4.95 23.85 12.81
N ILE A 96 5.91 22.96 12.55
CA ILE A 96 5.63 21.55 12.23
C ILE A 96 6.30 20.64 13.28
N LEU A 97 5.51 19.67 13.78
CA LEU A 97 5.97 18.54 14.57
C LEU A 97 5.87 17.26 13.72
N ALA A 98 7.00 16.62 13.44
CA ALA A 98 7.01 15.38 12.64
C ALA A 98 7.45 14.19 13.50
N ASP A 99 6.95 12.97 13.19
CA ASP A 99 7.45 11.76 13.84
C ASP A 99 8.86 11.44 13.32
N ALA A 100 9.84 11.56 14.22
CA ALA A 100 11.26 11.17 14.06
C ALA A 100 12.04 11.76 12.86
N VAL A 101 11.43 12.62 12.02
CA VAL A 101 12.10 13.15 10.82
C VAL A 101 12.10 14.67 10.74
N THR A 102 13.02 15.21 9.93
CA THR A 102 12.97 16.57 9.42
C THR A 102 12.67 16.51 7.93
N ILE A 103 11.62 17.21 7.49
CA ILE A 103 11.12 17.16 6.12
C ILE A 103 11.94 18.13 5.24
N PRO A 104 12.70 17.63 4.28
CA PRO A 104 13.52 18.49 3.42
C PRO A 104 12.64 19.33 2.48
N LYS A 105 13.16 20.49 2.09
CA LYS A 105 12.50 21.46 1.19
C LYS A 105 11.18 22.04 1.76
N VAL A 106 11.08 22.15 3.08
CA VAL A 106 10.01 22.85 3.79
C VAL A 106 10.62 23.98 4.58
N SER A 107 10.18 25.22 4.33
CA SER A 107 10.72 26.45 4.97
C SER A 107 10.11 26.70 6.35
N THR A 108 8.92 26.18 6.62
CA THR A 108 8.27 26.31 7.93
C THR A 108 9.15 25.70 9.01
N PRO A 109 9.38 26.40 10.14
CA PRO A 109 10.12 25.87 11.28
C PRO A 109 9.55 24.49 11.71
N GLN A 110 10.44 23.53 11.98
CA GLN A 110 10.00 22.15 12.23
C GLN A 110 10.87 21.45 13.26
N LYS A 111 10.31 20.44 13.92
CA LYS A 111 11.02 19.59 14.88
C LYS A 111 10.58 18.13 14.74
N GLY A 112 11.57 17.25 14.53
CA GLY A 112 11.36 15.80 14.62
C GLY A 112 11.28 15.34 16.09
N ILE A 113 10.28 14.54 16.43
CA ILE A 113 10.07 14.00 17.77
C ILE A 113 10.05 12.48 17.70
N ILE A 114 11.06 11.81 18.26
CA ILE A 114 11.11 10.35 18.32
C ILE A 114 9.93 9.82 19.13
N LYS A 115 9.13 8.92 18.52
CA LYS A 115 7.85 8.43 19.02
C LYS A 115 6.89 9.59 19.25
N GLY A 116 6.81 10.48 18.28
CA GLY A 116 5.99 11.68 18.34
C GLY A 116 4.50 11.37 18.42
N ASP A 117 4.07 10.30 17.77
CA ASP A 117 2.70 9.78 17.81
C ASP A 117 2.16 9.53 19.24
N ALA A 118 3.04 9.13 20.16
CA ALA A 118 2.71 8.93 21.58
C ALA A 118 2.93 10.18 22.46
N LYS A 119 3.67 11.17 21.98
CA LYS A 119 4.09 12.34 22.78
C LYS A 119 3.38 13.65 22.41
N SER A 120 2.87 13.74 21.19
CA SER A 120 2.19 14.91 20.66
C SER A 120 0.82 14.52 20.13
N ILE A 121 -0.21 15.17 20.63
CA ILE A 121 -1.60 14.92 20.17
C ILE A 121 -1.75 15.23 18.67
N SER A 122 -1.07 16.25 18.15
CA SER A 122 -1.14 16.61 16.73
C SER A 122 -0.49 15.54 15.84
N ILE A 123 0.65 14.96 16.26
CA ILE A 123 1.29 13.85 15.52
C ILE A 123 0.42 12.59 15.65
N GLY A 124 -0.10 12.28 16.85
CA GLY A 124 -0.99 11.14 17.06
C GLY A 124 -2.27 11.24 16.22
N ALA A 125 -2.84 12.44 16.08
CA ALA A 125 -3.98 12.71 15.20
C ALA A 125 -3.61 12.46 13.73
N ALA A 126 -2.46 12.96 13.27
CA ALA A 126 -1.95 12.71 11.93
C ALA A 126 -1.74 11.20 11.67
N SER A 127 -1.17 10.47 12.62
CA SER A 127 -0.99 9.03 12.56
C SER A 127 -2.32 8.29 12.33
N ILE A 128 -3.38 8.66 13.06
CA ILE A 128 -4.71 8.06 12.91
C ILE A 128 -5.29 8.38 11.53
N VAL A 129 -5.26 9.64 11.09
CA VAL A 129 -5.80 10.05 9.79
C VAL A 129 -5.07 9.34 8.65
N ALA A 130 -3.74 9.30 8.67
CA ALA A 130 -2.95 8.60 7.67
C ALA A 130 -3.29 7.09 7.64
N LYS A 131 -3.39 6.46 8.82
CA LYS A 131 -3.67 5.03 8.96
C LYS A 131 -5.04 4.65 8.43
N VAL A 132 -6.09 5.36 8.84
CA VAL A 132 -7.48 5.09 8.40
C VAL A 132 -7.58 5.30 6.88
N THR A 133 -7.01 6.39 6.36
CA THR A 133 -7.02 6.67 4.92
C THR A 133 -6.35 5.55 4.13
N ARG A 134 -5.15 5.12 4.54
CA ARG A 134 -4.44 4.06 3.81
C ARG A 134 -5.13 2.70 3.91
N ASP A 135 -5.65 2.35 5.08
CA ASP A 135 -6.35 1.08 5.27
C ASP A 135 -7.58 0.99 4.37
N ALA A 136 -8.39 2.05 4.27
CA ALA A 136 -9.52 2.12 3.35
C ALA A 136 -9.10 1.98 1.88
N MET A 137 -7.98 2.61 1.47
CA MET A 137 -7.42 2.43 0.12
C MET A 137 -7.08 0.96 -0.15
N MET A 138 -6.44 0.28 0.81
CA MET A 138 -6.04 -1.12 0.64
C MET A 138 -7.24 -2.08 0.67
N GLU A 139 -8.32 -1.74 1.37
CA GLU A 139 -9.59 -2.48 1.33
C GLU A 139 -10.26 -2.38 -0.05
N GLY A 140 -10.31 -1.19 -0.64
CA GLY A 140 -10.78 -1.03 -2.01
C GLY A 140 -9.91 -1.78 -3.03
N MET A 141 -8.58 -1.85 -2.81
CA MET A 141 -7.70 -2.65 -3.66
C MET A 141 -7.90 -4.16 -3.50
N ALA A 142 -8.40 -4.63 -2.36
CA ALA A 142 -8.71 -6.04 -2.14
C ALA A 142 -9.87 -6.53 -3.02
N GLU A 143 -10.82 -5.66 -3.35
CA GLU A 143 -11.92 -5.97 -4.27
C GLU A 143 -11.42 -6.17 -5.70
N ILE A 144 -10.44 -5.36 -6.11
CA ILE A 144 -9.83 -5.41 -7.45
C ILE A 144 -8.84 -6.59 -7.57
N TYR A 145 -8.11 -6.87 -6.50
CA TYR A 145 -7.05 -7.89 -6.45
C TYR A 145 -7.28 -8.89 -5.32
N PRO A 146 -8.29 -9.77 -5.40
CA PRO A 146 -8.75 -10.62 -4.30
C PRO A 146 -7.74 -11.69 -3.85
N HIS A 147 -6.72 -11.98 -4.66
CA HIS A 147 -5.78 -13.08 -4.41
C HIS A 147 -4.69 -12.77 -3.37
N TYR A 148 -4.57 -11.53 -2.90
CA TYR A 148 -3.44 -11.08 -2.07
C TYR A 148 -3.82 -10.76 -0.62
N ASP A 149 -5.09 -10.94 -0.23
CA ASP A 149 -5.61 -10.68 1.12
C ASP A 149 -5.35 -9.24 1.63
N PHE A 150 -5.40 -8.25 0.71
CA PHE A 150 -5.10 -6.84 1.04
C PHE A 150 -6.05 -6.24 2.08
N ALA A 151 -7.29 -6.71 2.16
CA ALA A 151 -8.24 -6.28 3.17
C ALA A 151 -7.76 -6.58 4.60
N SER A 152 -7.03 -7.68 4.80
CA SER A 152 -6.48 -8.07 6.08
C SER A 152 -5.07 -7.51 6.28
N ASN A 153 -4.16 -7.79 5.34
CA ASN A 153 -2.74 -7.50 5.51
C ASN A 153 -2.31 -6.08 5.12
N LYS A 154 -3.19 -5.29 4.50
CA LYS A 154 -2.92 -3.90 4.06
C LYS A 154 -1.65 -3.77 3.21
N GLY A 155 -1.29 -4.83 2.47
CA GLY A 155 -0.12 -4.89 1.60
C GLY A 155 1.17 -5.35 2.29
N TYR A 156 1.15 -5.66 3.58
CA TYR A 156 2.31 -6.25 4.26
C TYR A 156 2.52 -7.71 3.83
N GLY A 157 3.77 -8.18 3.88
CA GLY A 157 4.18 -9.52 3.46
C GLY A 157 3.74 -10.63 4.42
N SER A 158 2.43 -10.79 4.61
CA SER A 158 1.86 -11.93 5.33
C SER A 158 2.03 -13.23 4.53
N GLN A 159 1.88 -14.38 5.17
CA GLN A 159 1.94 -15.67 4.49
C GLN A 159 0.95 -15.77 3.32
N LYS A 160 -0.29 -15.28 3.51
CA LYS A 160 -1.30 -15.26 2.45
C LYS A 160 -0.91 -14.35 1.28
N HIS A 161 -0.33 -13.17 1.57
CA HIS A 161 0.15 -12.25 0.54
C HIS A 161 1.28 -12.88 -0.28
N LEU A 162 2.27 -13.48 0.40
CA LEU A 162 3.38 -14.16 -0.27
C LEU A 162 2.93 -15.38 -1.08
N ALA A 163 1.97 -16.17 -0.56
CA ALA A 163 1.35 -17.26 -1.31
C ALA A 163 0.61 -16.75 -2.55
N GLY A 164 -0.11 -15.62 -2.44
CA GLY A 164 -0.75 -14.96 -3.58
C GLY A 164 0.27 -14.53 -4.64
N ILE A 165 1.39 -13.94 -4.24
CA ILE A 165 2.48 -13.56 -5.15
C ILE A 165 3.08 -14.81 -5.83
N ALA A 166 3.32 -15.88 -5.08
CA ALA A 166 3.87 -17.11 -5.63
C ALA A 166 2.94 -17.77 -6.66
N GLN A 167 1.63 -17.75 -6.41
CA GLN A 167 0.64 -18.41 -7.26
C GLN A 167 0.20 -17.56 -8.46
N TYR A 168 0.01 -16.24 -8.28
CA TYR A 168 -0.59 -15.35 -9.29
C TYR A 168 0.39 -14.31 -9.83
N GLY A 169 1.62 -14.27 -9.31
CA GLY A 169 2.60 -13.23 -9.61
C GLY A 169 2.26 -11.91 -8.90
N ILE A 170 2.89 -10.82 -9.32
CA ILE A 170 2.61 -9.49 -8.81
C ILE A 170 1.47 -8.82 -9.57
N CYS A 171 0.64 -8.03 -8.87
CA CYS A 171 -0.35 -7.16 -9.51
C CYS A 171 0.20 -5.71 -9.65
N PRO A 172 -0.48 -4.81 -10.38
CA PRO A 172 0.01 -3.44 -10.65
C PRO A 172 0.37 -2.61 -9.43
N ILE A 173 -0.25 -2.84 -8.26
CA ILE A 173 0.03 -2.06 -7.06
C ILE A 173 1.21 -2.57 -6.22
N HIS A 174 1.86 -3.66 -6.63
CA HIS A 174 3.09 -4.11 -5.94
C HIS A 174 4.26 -3.18 -6.20
N ARG A 175 5.08 -2.97 -5.18
CA ARG A 175 6.35 -2.25 -5.27
C ARG A 175 7.41 -3.20 -5.80
N ARG A 176 7.77 -3.06 -7.06
CA ARG A 176 8.71 -3.98 -7.74
C ARG A 176 10.06 -4.06 -7.05
N THR A 177 10.53 -2.93 -6.53
CA THR A 177 11.80 -2.87 -5.77
C THR A 177 11.75 -3.63 -4.44
N PHE A 178 10.56 -3.75 -3.82
CA PHE A 178 10.38 -4.45 -2.54
C PHE A 178 10.19 -5.95 -2.72
N VAL A 179 9.54 -6.37 -3.81
CA VAL A 179 9.22 -7.77 -4.05
C VAL A 179 10.32 -8.54 -4.78
N LYS A 180 11.39 -7.90 -5.25
CA LYS A 180 12.51 -8.53 -5.97
C LYS A 180 13.01 -9.83 -5.31
N ASN A 181 13.15 -9.83 -3.99
CA ASN A 181 13.65 -10.99 -3.25
C ASN A 181 12.64 -12.15 -3.15
N PHE A 182 11.38 -11.90 -3.43
CA PHE A 182 10.31 -12.91 -3.44
C PHE A 182 10.01 -13.40 -4.86
N LEU A 183 10.47 -12.65 -5.87
CA LEU A 183 10.41 -13.02 -7.28
C LEU A 183 11.69 -13.70 -7.71
N LYS A 184 12.41 -14.41 -6.80
CA LYS A 184 13.67 -15.04 -7.12
C LYS A 184 13.61 -15.76 -8.46
N GLU A 185 14.57 -15.43 -9.32
CA GLU A 185 14.93 -16.13 -10.55
C GLU A 185 15.30 -17.63 -10.34
N ASP A 186 15.18 -18.14 -9.10
CA ASP A 186 15.52 -19.51 -8.71
C ASP A 186 14.33 -20.48 -8.66
N ALA A 187 13.17 -20.11 -9.12
CA ALA A 187 12.24 -21.08 -9.67
C ALA A 187 12.75 -21.44 -11.07
N ALA A 188 13.79 -22.29 -11.07
CA ALA A 188 14.35 -22.86 -12.29
C ALA A 188 13.27 -23.50 -13.19
N PRO A 189 13.53 -23.73 -14.46
CA PRO A 189 12.67 -23.70 -15.65
C PRO A 189 11.44 -24.61 -15.70
N LYS A 190 11.00 -25.22 -14.61
CA LYS A 190 9.81 -26.09 -14.59
C LYS A 190 8.45 -25.37 -14.54
N GLU A 191 8.40 -24.11 -14.00
CA GLU A 191 7.13 -23.40 -13.87
C GLU A 191 6.87 -22.34 -14.98
N THR A 192 7.92 -21.92 -15.70
CA THR A 192 7.76 -21.00 -16.82
C THR A 192 7.02 -21.67 -17.99
N GLY A 193 7.24 -22.98 -18.20
CA GLY A 193 6.48 -23.79 -19.14
C GLY A 193 4.99 -23.80 -18.77
N ASN A 194 4.66 -24.20 -17.57
CA ASN A 194 3.28 -24.36 -17.08
C ASN A 194 2.48 -23.04 -17.11
N ARG A 195 3.11 -21.89 -16.90
CA ARG A 195 2.46 -20.56 -16.94
C ARG A 195 2.27 -20.07 -18.38
N GLY A 196 3.24 -20.33 -19.26
CA GLY A 196 3.12 -20.08 -20.69
C GLY A 196 1.99 -20.90 -21.30
N GLU A 197 1.93 -22.18 -20.95
CA GLU A 197 0.90 -23.12 -21.38
C GLU A 197 -0.51 -22.73 -20.89
N LEU A 198 -0.66 -22.32 -19.63
CA LEU A 198 -1.93 -21.83 -19.07
C LEU A 198 -2.41 -20.55 -19.77
N LEU A 199 -1.50 -19.61 -20.07
CA LEU A 199 -1.82 -18.40 -20.83
C LEU A 199 -2.20 -18.74 -22.27
N ALA A 200 -1.44 -19.63 -22.91
CA ALA A 200 -1.72 -20.09 -24.28
C ALA A 200 -3.08 -20.81 -24.35
N ALA A 201 -3.37 -21.71 -23.41
CA ALA A 201 -4.66 -22.39 -23.32
C ALA A 201 -5.83 -21.43 -23.11
N ARG A 202 -5.64 -20.38 -22.30
CA ARG A 202 -6.65 -19.33 -22.07
C ARG A 202 -6.92 -18.50 -23.33
N GLU A 203 -5.88 -18.11 -24.04
CA GLU A 203 -6.02 -17.36 -25.31
C GLU A 203 -6.66 -18.23 -26.41
N MET A 204 -6.27 -19.50 -26.50
CA MET A 204 -6.90 -20.45 -27.42
C MET A 204 -8.39 -20.61 -27.15
N LYS A 205 -8.81 -20.73 -25.87
CA LYS A 205 -10.23 -20.73 -25.48
C LYS A 205 -10.97 -19.47 -25.93
N LYS A 206 -10.37 -18.28 -25.77
CA LYS A 206 -10.96 -17.03 -26.25
C LYS A 206 -11.12 -17.00 -27.77
N MET A 207 -10.22 -17.65 -28.48
CA MET A 207 -10.25 -17.80 -29.94
C MET A 207 -11.21 -18.90 -30.42
N GLY A 208 -11.94 -19.54 -29.50
CA GLY A 208 -12.94 -20.57 -29.79
C GLY A 208 -12.39 -21.99 -29.91
N TYR A 209 -11.18 -22.26 -29.42
CA TYR A 209 -10.64 -23.62 -29.32
C TYR A 209 -11.15 -24.32 -28.07
N GLU A 210 -11.50 -25.60 -28.20
CA GLU A 210 -11.72 -26.51 -27.07
C GLU A 210 -10.41 -27.19 -26.70
N ILE A 211 -10.02 -27.05 -25.41
CA ILE A 211 -8.79 -27.68 -24.92
C ILE A 211 -9.11 -29.12 -24.51
N LEU A 212 -8.56 -30.08 -25.25
CA LEU A 212 -8.79 -31.52 -25.04
C LEU A 212 -7.84 -32.13 -23.99
N ALA A 213 -6.59 -31.69 -23.96
CA ALA A 213 -5.60 -32.11 -22.95
C ALA A 213 -4.51 -31.06 -22.78
N GLN A 214 -3.86 -31.09 -21.59
CA GLN A 214 -2.66 -30.33 -21.27
C GLN A 214 -1.61 -31.26 -20.67
N ASN A 215 -0.32 -30.99 -20.93
CA ASN A 215 0.82 -31.77 -20.43
C ASN A 215 0.72 -33.27 -20.77
N TYR A 216 0.33 -33.56 -22.02
CA TYR A 216 0.18 -34.93 -22.49
C TYR A 216 1.54 -35.58 -22.75
N ARG A 217 1.86 -36.66 -21.98
CA ARG A 217 3.19 -37.33 -22.04
C ARG A 217 3.04 -38.76 -22.53
N LYS A 218 3.93 -39.12 -23.46
CA LYS A 218 4.20 -40.50 -23.87
C LYS A 218 5.70 -40.76 -23.89
N PRO A 219 6.14 -42.05 -23.91
CA PRO A 219 7.57 -42.40 -24.05
C PRO A 219 8.23 -41.76 -25.31
N SER A 220 7.45 -41.40 -26.32
CA SER A 220 7.87 -40.78 -27.58
C SER A 220 7.95 -39.26 -27.57
N GLY A 221 7.49 -38.58 -26.51
CA GLY A 221 7.52 -37.11 -26.39
C GLY A 221 6.42 -36.54 -25.51
N GLU A 222 6.46 -35.20 -25.39
CA GLU A 222 5.51 -34.40 -24.60
C GLU A 222 4.81 -33.38 -25.52
N ILE A 223 3.49 -33.19 -25.32
CA ILE A 223 2.69 -32.18 -25.99
C ILE A 223 2.06 -31.30 -24.91
N ASP A 224 2.37 -29.99 -24.95
CA ASP A 224 1.95 -29.07 -23.89
C ASP A 224 0.45 -28.79 -23.92
N ILE A 225 -0.16 -28.63 -25.10
CA ILE A 225 -1.58 -28.37 -25.28
C ILE A 225 -2.12 -29.17 -26.49
N ILE A 226 -3.20 -29.87 -26.30
CA ILE A 226 -4.00 -30.47 -27.38
C ILE A 226 -5.33 -29.70 -27.41
N ALA A 227 -5.65 -29.06 -28.53
CA ALA A 227 -6.85 -28.27 -28.68
C ALA A 227 -7.53 -28.58 -30.02
N GLN A 228 -8.87 -28.41 -30.07
CA GLN A 228 -9.69 -28.65 -31.25
C GLN A 228 -10.52 -27.41 -31.57
N LYS A 229 -10.66 -27.08 -32.86
CA LYS A 229 -11.59 -26.09 -33.36
C LYS A 229 -12.14 -26.55 -34.71
N ASP A 230 -13.45 -26.44 -34.89
CA ASP A 230 -14.18 -26.79 -36.13
C ASP A 230 -13.85 -28.22 -36.61
N GLY A 231 -13.63 -29.15 -35.69
CA GLY A 231 -13.34 -30.57 -35.97
C GLY A 231 -11.87 -30.85 -36.37
N ILE A 232 -10.99 -29.86 -36.33
CA ILE A 232 -9.54 -29.96 -36.60
C ILE A 232 -8.79 -29.92 -35.29
N LEU A 233 -7.87 -30.94 -35.10
CA LEU A 233 -7.01 -31.06 -33.93
C LEU A 233 -5.76 -30.20 -34.04
#